data_aebdc8b09b702e8d586d169f79f2c20d
#
_entry.id   aebdc8b09b702e8d586d169f79f2c20d
#
_cell.length_a   1.000
_cell.length_b   1.000
_cell.length_c   1.000
_cell.angle_alpha   90.00
_cell.angle_beta   90.00
_cell.angle_gamma   90.00
#
_symmetry.space_group_name_H-M   'P 1'
#
loop_
_entity.id
_entity.type
_entity.pdbx_description
1 polymer ?
#
loop_
_entity_poly.entity_id
_entity_poly.type
_entity_poly.pdbx_seq_one_letter_code
_entity_poly.pdbx_strand_id
1 'polypeptide(L)'
;MKQVAFFTAIINIIAEDTIRHSSIFDGSLGFNDDPRGLVYVFDDKNHIIGASSRRFDGAYPNIINPRIVWEIKEYYYATTFGSRVADGVYETQLDGYEFKDISYRSGKPITHVFFLDAYKTWWEDGKSYLCRIIDILNSGLVDEVIVGREVFHRWPELLESIIEE
;
A
#
# COMPACT_ATOMS: atom_id res chain seq x y z
N MET A 1 -16.14 -6.46 -20.15
CA MET A 1 -15.10 -5.44 -20.30
C MET A 1 -14.41 -5.27 -18.96
N LYS A 2 -13.07 -5.39 -18.86
CA LYS A 2 -12.35 -4.98 -17.66
C LYS A 2 -12.56 -3.48 -17.48
N GLN A 3 -13.03 -3.05 -16.33
CA GLN A 3 -13.09 -1.62 -15.98
C GLN A 3 -11.66 -1.08 -15.94
N VAL A 4 -11.48 0.16 -16.40
CA VAL A 4 -10.16 0.80 -16.37
C VAL A 4 -9.89 1.26 -14.94
N ALA A 5 -8.78 0.81 -14.37
CA ALA A 5 -8.34 1.16 -13.03
C ALA A 5 -7.61 2.53 -13.08
N PHE A 6 -8.36 3.63 -13.10
CA PHE A 6 -7.79 4.98 -13.24
C PHE A 6 -6.99 5.41 -12.00
N PHE A 7 -7.50 5.10 -10.82
CA PHE A 7 -6.82 5.49 -9.58
C PHE A 7 -5.51 4.72 -9.40
N THR A 8 -5.54 3.43 -9.64
CA THR A 8 -4.33 2.58 -9.68
C THR A 8 -3.31 3.11 -10.67
N ALA A 9 -3.74 3.50 -11.88
CA ALA A 9 -2.84 4.08 -12.88
C ALA A 9 -2.20 5.40 -12.41
N ILE A 10 -2.96 6.27 -11.76
CA ILE A 10 -2.45 7.53 -11.19
C ILE A 10 -1.38 7.24 -10.13
N ILE A 11 -1.65 6.32 -9.21
CA ILE A 11 -0.70 5.93 -8.15
C ILE A 11 0.61 5.44 -8.76
N ASN A 12 0.53 4.57 -9.76
CA ASN A 12 1.72 3.99 -10.41
C ASN A 12 2.51 5.03 -11.23
N ILE A 13 1.82 5.95 -11.93
CA ILE A 13 2.48 7.04 -12.67
C ILE A 13 3.23 7.96 -11.70
N ILE A 14 2.62 8.33 -10.59
CA ILE A 14 3.26 9.17 -9.57
C ILE A 14 4.46 8.44 -8.96
N ALA A 15 4.33 7.16 -8.64
CA ALA A 15 5.42 6.36 -8.09
C ALA A 15 6.60 6.30 -9.07
N GLU A 16 6.35 6.01 -10.34
CA GLU A 16 7.39 5.96 -11.37
C GLU A 16 8.08 7.31 -11.54
N ASP A 17 7.31 8.40 -11.61
CA ASP A 17 7.84 9.74 -11.75
C ASP A 17 8.69 10.14 -10.55
N THR A 18 8.23 9.91 -9.34
CA THR A 18 8.96 10.20 -8.10
C THR A 18 10.27 9.42 -8.03
N ILE A 19 10.26 8.13 -8.33
CA ILE A 19 11.45 7.28 -8.31
C ILE A 19 12.47 7.76 -9.36
N ARG A 20 12.02 8.06 -10.57
CA ARG A 20 12.89 8.51 -11.68
C ARG A 20 13.58 9.86 -11.41
N HIS A 21 12.92 10.74 -10.66
CA HIS A 21 13.46 12.06 -10.30
C HIS A 21 14.22 12.07 -8.98
N SER A 22 14.28 10.95 -8.27
CA SER A 22 15.03 10.85 -7.02
C SER A 22 16.54 10.99 -7.22
N SER A 23 17.22 11.50 -6.21
CA SER A 23 18.67 11.73 -6.24
C SER A 23 19.50 10.45 -6.35
N ILE A 24 18.93 9.30 -5.99
CA ILE A 24 19.60 7.98 -6.01
C ILE A 24 19.26 7.16 -7.26
N PHE A 25 18.48 7.72 -8.20
CA PHE A 25 18.09 6.99 -9.40
C PHE A 25 19.29 6.75 -10.32
N ASP A 26 19.60 5.49 -10.57
CA ASP A 26 20.72 5.03 -11.41
C ASP A 26 20.28 4.27 -12.67
N GLY A 27 18.99 4.27 -12.97
CA GLY A 27 18.37 3.54 -14.07
C GLY A 27 18.00 2.09 -13.76
N SER A 28 18.41 1.55 -12.62
CA SER A 28 18.05 0.20 -12.16
C SER A 28 16.97 0.23 -11.07
N LEU A 29 16.77 1.37 -10.41
CA LEU A 29 15.73 1.53 -9.40
C LEU A 29 14.35 1.44 -10.04
N GLY A 30 13.52 0.61 -9.47
CA GLY A 30 12.16 0.43 -9.88
C GLY A 30 11.25 0.12 -8.71
N PHE A 31 10.01 -0.17 -9.00
CA PHE A 31 9.05 -0.70 -8.07
C PHE A 31 8.24 -1.80 -8.74
N ASN A 32 7.50 -2.55 -7.94
CA ASN A 32 6.62 -3.58 -8.46
C ASN A 32 5.18 -3.07 -8.40
N ASP A 33 4.59 -2.79 -9.56
CA ASP A 33 3.26 -2.18 -9.74
C ASP A 33 2.10 -3.19 -9.91
N ASP A 34 2.42 -4.46 -10.00
CA ASP A 34 1.47 -5.59 -10.06
C ASP A 34 2.18 -6.87 -9.59
N PRO A 35 2.52 -6.96 -8.30
CA PRO A 35 3.22 -8.12 -7.76
C PRO A 35 2.50 -9.44 -8.03
N ARG A 36 3.19 -10.38 -8.66
CA ARG A 36 2.67 -11.73 -8.92
C ARG A 36 3.00 -12.71 -7.80
N GLY A 37 3.83 -12.30 -6.85
CA GLY A 37 4.25 -13.08 -5.70
C GLY A 37 3.84 -12.45 -4.37
N LEU A 38 4.14 -13.14 -3.29
CA LEU A 38 4.01 -12.64 -1.93
C LEU A 38 5.20 -11.74 -1.59
N VAL A 39 5.05 -10.92 -0.58
CA VAL A 39 6.16 -10.20 0.03
C VAL A 39 6.99 -11.18 0.85
N TYR A 40 8.30 -11.10 0.73
CA TYR A 40 9.25 -11.87 1.53
C TYR A 40 10.27 -10.95 2.18
N VAL A 41 10.57 -11.20 3.45
CA VAL A 41 11.61 -10.49 4.19
C VAL A 41 12.68 -11.47 4.65
N PHE A 42 13.91 -11.16 4.29
CA PHE A 42 15.09 -11.96 4.61
C PHE A 42 16.02 -11.20 5.54
N ASP A 43 16.73 -11.96 6.37
CA ASP A 43 17.86 -11.44 7.13
C ASP A 43 19.13 -11.28 6.26
N ASP A 44 20.20 -10.78 6.86
CA ASP A 44 21.48 -10.57 6.16
C ASP A 44 22.20 -11.89 5.80
N LYS A 45 21.73 -13.02 6.32
CA LYS A 45 22.21 -14.36 5.99
C LYS A 45 21.31 -15.08 4.97
N ASN A 46 20.35 -14.33 4.41
CA ASN A 46 19.39 -14.85 3.43
C ASN A 46 18.41 -15.92 3.99
N HIS A 47 18.11 -15.86 5.30
CA HIS A 47 17.04 -16.68 5.87
C HIS A 47 15.73 -15.90 5.84
N ILE A 48 14.64 -16.59 5.55
CA ILE A 48 13.30 -15.98 5.57
C ILE A 48 12.90 -15.65 7.00
N ILE A 49 12.66 -14.38 7.28
CA ILE A 49 12.12 -13.88 8.54
C ILE A 49 10.60 -13.89 8.53
N GLY A 50 10.00 -13.54 7.39
CA GLY A 50 8.57 -13.53 7.23
C GLY A 50 8.14 -13.44 5.78
N ALA A 51 6.86 -13.70 5.56
CA ALA A 51 6.21 -13.53 4.28
C ALA A 51 4.78 -13.05 4.50
N SER A 52 4.24 -12.27 3.56
CA SER A 52 2.83 -11.90 3.58
C SER A 52 1.93 -13.09 3.26
N SER A 53 0.71 -13.10 3.79
CA SER A 53 -0.29 -14.13 3.50
C SER A 53 -0.96 -13.93 2.14
N ARG A 54 -0.88 -12.73 1.57
CA ARG A 54 -1.46 -12.36 0.28
C ARG A 54 -0.58 -11.41 -0.52
N ARG A 55 -0.96 -11.17 -1.78
CA ARG A 55 -0.30 -10.21 -2.66
C ARG A 55 -0.81 -8.81 -2.38
N PHE A 56 0.05 -7.83 -2.62
CA PHE A 56 -0.26 -6.39 -2.55
C PHE A 56 -0.39 -5.81 -3.97
N ASP A 57 -0.94 -4.60 -4.07
CA ASP A 57 -1.06 -3.90 -5.34
C ASP A 57 0.25 -3.22 -5.75
N GLY A 58 1.18 -3.04 -4.80
CA GLY A 58 2.50 -2.58 -5.11
C GLY A 58 3.51 -2.70 -3.97
N ALA A 59 4.78 -2.62 -4.32
CA ALA A 59 5.90 -2.68 -3.39
C ALA A 59 7.13 -1.95 -3.95
N TYR A 60 7.88 -1.26 -3.08
CA TYR A 60 9.15 -0.61 -3.44
C TYR A 60 10.26 -1.03 -2.45
N PRO A 61 11.47 -1.29 -2.92
CA PRO A 61 11.88 -1.36 -4.33
C PRO A 61 11.35 -2.62 -5.05
N ASN A 62 10.98 -3.66 -4.31
CA ASN A 62 10.47 -4.93 -4.80
C ASN A 62 9.68 -5.65 -3.70
N ILE A 63 9.05 -6.79 -4.02
CA ILE A 63 8.40 -7.68 -3.04
C ILE A 63 9.39 -8.42 -2.13
N ILE A 64 10.68 -8.40 -2.44
CA ILE A 64 11.75 -8.95 -1.60
C ILE A 64 12.39 -7.81 -0.82
N ASN A 65 12.30 -7.89 0.52
CA ASN A 65 12.76 -6.85 1.42
C ASN A 65 12.20 -5.47 1.06
N PRO A 66 10.89 -5.30 0.91
CA PRO A 66 10.31 -3.99 0.61
C PRO A 66 10.57 -3.01 1.75
N ARG A 67 10.67 -1.73 1.40
CA ARG A 67 10.65 -0.61 2.34
C ARG A 67 9.23 -0.07 2.51
N ILE A 68 8.42 -0.18 1.45
CA ILE A 68 7.02 0.20 1.45
C ILE A 68 6.20 -0.79 0.63
N VAL A 69 5.01 -1.08 1.11
CA VAL A 69 3.97 -1.84 0.40
C VAL A 69 2.67 -1.07 0.41
N TRP A 70 1.87 -1.27 -0.60
CA TRP A 70 0.56 -0.61 -0.66
C TRP A 70 -0.54 -1.49 -1.21
N GLU A 71 -1.74 -1.18 -0.76
CA GLU A 71 -3.00 -1.76 -1.19
C GLU A 71 -3.92 -0.66 -1.71
N ILE A 72 -4.62 -0.90 -2.81
CA ILE A 72 -5.48 0.07 -3.48
C ILE A 72 -6.91 -0.44 -3.48
N LYS A 73 -7.82 0.31 -2.91
CA LYS A 73 -9.26 0.02 -2.96
C LYS A 73 -9.94 1.00 -3.91
N GLU A 74 -10.12 0.55 -5.14
CA GLU A 74 -10.74 1.32 -6.23
C GLU A 74 -12.15 0.81 -6.50
N TYR A 75 -13.14 1.54 -5.99
CA TYR A 75 -14.56 1.14 -6.01
C TYR A 75 -15.48 2.10 -6.79
N TYR A 76 -14.94 3.03 -7.56
CA TYR A 76 -15.71 4.03 -8.33
C TYR A 76 -16.90 3.46 -9.06
N TYR A 77 -16.81 2.20 -9.47
CA TYR A 77 -17.82 1.54 -10.31
C TYR A 77 -18.49 0.37 -9.60
N ALA A 78 -18.23 0.18 -8.32
CA ALA A 78 -18.87 -0.90 -7.59
C ALA A 78 -20.31 -0.52 -7.28
N THR A 79 -21.24 -1.29 -7.84
CA THR A 79 -22.69 -1.11 -7.63
C THR A 79 -23.17 -1.75 -6.34
N THR A 80 -22.38 -2.60 -5.72
CA THR A 80 -22.71 -3.30 -4.47
C THR A 80 -21.77 -2.89 -3.36
N PHE A 81 -22.25 -2.01 -2.52
CA PHE A 81 -21.68 -1.72 -1.22
C PHE A 81 -21.94 -2.92 -0.29
N GLY A 82 -20.93 -3.40 0.44
CA GLY A 82 -21.14 -4.48 1.40
C GLY A 82 -19.89 -5.31 1.65
N SER A 83 -19.93 -6.61 1.37
CA SER A 83 -18.89 -7.56 1.76
C SER A 83 -17.49 -7.18 1.27
N ARG A 84 -17.34 -6.73 0.02
CA ARG A 84 -16.02 -6.37 -0.53
C ARG A 84 -15.34 -5.21 0.19
N VAL A 85 -16.12 -4.21 0.65
CA VAL A 85 -15.59 -3.09 1.41
C VAL A 85 -15.17 -3.54 2.80
N ALA A 86 -16.01 -4.37 3.43
CA ALA A 86 -15.71 -4.96 4.73
C ALA A 86 -14.47 -5.87 4.65
N ASP A 87 -14.44 -6.77 3.67
CA ASP A 87 -13.31 -7.69 3.46
C ASP A 87 -12.01 -6.91 3.26
N GLY A 88 -12.01 -5.86 2.43
CA GLY A 88 -10.84 -5.03 2.22
C GLY A 88 -10.32 -4.36 3.49
N VAL A 89 -11.18 -3.90 4.38
CA VAL A 89 -10.78 -3.31 5.67
C VAL A 89 -10.20 -4.37 6.61
N TYR A 90 -10.84 -5.53 6.71
CA TYR A 90 -10.35 -6.60 7.59
C TYR A 90 -9.06 -7.26 7.08
N GLU A 91 -8.94 -7.44 5.78
CA GLU A 91 -7.69 -7.91 5.17
C GLU A 91 -6.54 -6.96 5.48
N THR A 92 -6.73 -5.66 5.27
CA THR A 92 -5.71 -4.63 5.57
C THR A 92 -5.32 -4.62 7.05
N GLN A 93 -6.28 -4.86 7.95
CA GLN A 93 -5.99 -5.00 9.38
C GLN A 93 -5.09 -6.21 9.66
N LEU A 94 -5.37 -7.37 9.04
CA LEU A 94 -4.56 -8.57 9.20
C LEU A 94 -3.16 -8.37 8.62
N ASP A 95 -3.03 -7.76 7.45
CA ASP A 95 -1.75 -7.40 6.84
C ASP A 95 -0.91 -6.52 7.77
N GLY A 96 -1.54 -5.55 8.42
CA GLY A 96 -0.87 -4.68 9.38
C GLY A 96 -0.27 -5.44 10.57
N TYR A 97 -0.96 -6.46 11.08
CA TYR A 97 -0.39 -7.33 12.11
C TYR A 97 0.80 -8.15 11.59
N GLU A 98 0.70 -8.67 10.36
CA GLU A 98 1.80 -9.41 9.74
C GLU A 98 3.05 -8.53 9.58
N PHE A 99 2.91 -7.33 9.02
CA PHE A 99 4.04 -6.43 8.83
C PHE A 99 4.62 -5.91 10.14
N LYS A 100 3.80 -5.69 11.14
CA LYS A 100 4.27 -5.32 12.49
C LYS A 100 5.15 -6.41 13.10
N ASP A 101 4.71 -7.67 13.00
CA ASP A 101 5.47 -8.82 13.48
C ASP A 101 6.77 -9.02 12.67
N ILE A 102 6.68 -8.93 11.34
CA ILE A 102 7.84 -9.05 10.44
C ILE A 102 8.85 -7.94 10.73
N SER A 103 8.42 -6.68 10.82
CA SER A 103 9.29 -5.54 11.11
C SER A 103 9.97 -5.68 12.47
N TYR A 104 9.23 -6.13 13.49
CA TYR A 104 9.79 -6.38 14.82
C TYR A 104 10.87 -7.49 14.79
N ARG A 105 10.61 -8.60 14.11
CA ARG A 105 11.55 -9.73 14.04
C ARG A 105 12.77 -9.46 13.14
N SER A 106 12.57 -8.72 12.06
CA SER A 106 13.66 -8.42 11.11
C SER A 106 14.50 -7.22 11.51
N GLY A 107 13.96 -6.33 12.35
CA GLY A 107 14.55 -5.00 12.58
C GLY A 107 14.48 -4.07 11.37
N LYS A 108 13.75 -4.46 10.31
CA LYS A 108 13.58 -3.68 9.07
C LYS A 108 12.14 -3.15 9.03
N PRO A 109 11.92 -1.84 9.18
CA PRO A 109 10.58 -1.28 9.10
C PRO A 109 10.04 -1.44 7.67
N ILE A 110 8.76 -1.76 7.56
CA ILE A 110 8.02 -1.80 6.29
C ILE A 110 6.86 -0.83 6.43
N THR A 111 6.86 0.21 5.63
CA THR A 111 5.74 1.17 5.59
C THR A 111 4.57 0.55 4.86
N HIS A 112 3.41 0.51 5.50
CA HIS A 112 2.18 -0.03 4.95
C HIS A 112 1.21 1.09 4.60
N VAL A 113 0.89 1.26 3.32
CA VAL A 113 0.03 2.33 2.80
C VAL A 113 -1.28 1.78 2.26
N PHE A 114 -2.36 2.49 2.54
CA PHE A 114 -3.69 2.13 2.10
C PHE A 114 -4.32 3.26 1.28
N PHE A 115 -4.59 3.01 0.00
CA PHE A 115 -5.19 3.98 -0.91
C PHE A 115 -6.69 3.75 -1.05
N LEU A 116 -7.47 4.83 -0.91
CA LEU A 116 -8.92 4.85 -1.03
C LEU A 116 -9.34 5.82 -2.14
N ASP A 117 -10.19 5.36 -3.07
CA ASP A 117 -10.53 6.14 -4.26
C ASP A 117 -11.65 7.16 -4.09
N ALA A 118 -12.82 6.71 -3.70
CA ALA A 118 -14.06 7.44 -3.92
C ALA A 118 -14.68 7.99 -2.64
N TYR A 119 -14.90 9.30 -2.63
CA TYR A 119 -15.66 9.98 -1.58
C TYR A 119 -17.03 9.34 -1.32
N LYS A 120 -17.77 9.00 -2.39
CA LYS A 120 -19.10 8.39 -2.25
C LYS A 120 -19.04 7.07 -1.51
N THR A 121 -18.16 6.17 -1.92
CA THR A 121 -18.04 4.83 -1.33
C THR A 121 -17.67 4.90 0.15
N TRP A 122 -16.68 5.72 0.50
CA TRP A 122 -16.10 5.71 1.83
C TRP A 122 -16.75 6.70 2.79
N TRP A 123 -17.17 7.87 2.29
CA TRP A 123 -17.74 8.92 3.13
C TRP A 123 -19.27 8.91 3.18
N GLU A 124 -19.95 8.74 2.05
CA GLU A 124 -21.40 8.76 2.02
C GLU A 124 -21.98 7.41 2.42
N ASP A 125 -21.61 6.34 1.72
CA ASP A 125 -22.21 5.02 1.88
C ASP A 125 -21.49 4.18 2.96
N GLY A 126 -20.21 4.40 3.18
CA GLY A 126 -19.30 3.56 3.97
C GLY A 126 -18.73 4.16 5.23
N LYS A 127 -19.37 5.13 5.88
CA LYS A 127 -18.83 5.81 7.07
C LYS A 127 -18.34 4.86 8.16
N SER A 128 -19.06 3.75 8.40
CA SER A 128 -18.66 2.77 9.41
C SER A 128 -17.32 2.08 9.09
N TYR A 129 -17.04 1.87 7.81
CA TYR A 129 -15.77 1.31 7.36
C TYR A 129 -14.65 2.35 7.39
N LEU A 130 -14.95 3.60 7.05
CA LEU A 130 -14.02 4.70 7.22
C LEU A 130 -13.58 4.86 8.68
N CYS A 131 -14.51 4.78 9.63
CA CYS A 131 -14.18 4.77 11.06
C CYS A 131 -13.21 3.63 11.42
N ARG A 132 -13.43 2.42 10.87
CA ARG A 132 -12.52 1.29 11.10
C ARG A 132 -11.13 1.51 10.48
N ILE A 133 -11.05 2.15 9.33
CA ILE A 133 -9.78 2.53 8.71
C ILE A 133 -9.03 3.52 9.60
N ILE A 134 -9.73 4.50 10.19
CA ILE A 134 -9.15 5.43 11.16
C ILE A 134 -8.64 4.68 12.40
N ASP A 135 -9.37 3.67 12.87
CA ASP A 135 -8.94 2.85 13.99
C ASP A 135 -7.68 2.04 13.65
N ILE A 136 -7.59 1.48 12.44
CA ILE A 136 -6.42 0.75 11.94
C ILE A 136 -5.20 1.66 11.87
N LEU A 137 -5.37 2.88 11.34
CA LEU A 137 -4.34 3.90 11.30
C LEU A 137 -3.87 4.30 12.71
N ASN A 138 -4.80 4.60 13.61
CA ASN A 138 -4.49 4.96 14.99
C ASN A 138 -3.81 3.82 15.78
N SER A 139 -4.05 2.58 15.39
CA SER A 139 -3.41 1.40 15.98
C SER A 139 -2.02 1.11 15.38
N GLY A 140 -1.60 1.89 14.38
CA GLY A 140 -0.34 1.70 13.66
C GLY A 140 -0.27 0.38 12.90
N LEU A 141 -1.41 -0.13 12.42
CA LEU A 141 -1.47 -1.30 11.53
C LEU A 141 -1.37 -0.90 10.06
N VAL A 142 -1.63 0.36 9.79
CA VAL A 142 -1.35 1.05 8.53
C VAL A 142 -0.63 2.33 8.91
N ASP A 143 0.44 2.67 8.21
CA ASP A 143 1.24 3.84 8.52
C ASP A 143 0.68 5.10 7.87
N GLU A 144 0.04 4.95 6.70
CA GLU A 144 -0.55 6.05 5.96
C GLU A 144 -1.83 5.59 5.24
N VAL A 145 -2.86 6.46 5.25
CA VAL A 145 -4.09 6.28 4.46
C VAL A 145 -4.23 7.49 3.55
N ILE A 146 -4.18 7.26 2.24
CA ILE A 146 -4.24 8.32 1.24
C ILE A 146 -5.58 8.26 0.50
N VAL A 147 -6.38 9.34 0.57
CA VAL A 147 -7.76 9.34 0.09
C VAL A 147 -7.92 10.23 -1.15
N GLY A 148 -8.35 9.66 -2.25
CA GLY A 148 -8.72 10.38 -3.45
C GLY A 148 -7.63 11.33 -3.94
N ARG A 149 -7.91 12.63 -3.94
CA ARG A 149 -6.99 13.66 -4.49
C ARG A 149 -5.74 13.91 -3.66
N GLU A 150 -5.68 13.44 -2.42
CA GLU A 150 -4.47 13.54 -1.60
C GLU A 150 -3.30 12.81 -2.24
N VAL A 151 -3.57 11.85 -3.12
CA VAL A 151 -2.56 11.10 -3.87
C VAL A 151 -1.58 11.99 -4.62
N PHE A 152 -2.01 13.15 -5.11
CA PHE A 152 -1.16 14.06 -5.88
C PHE A 152 -0.10 14.79 -5.06
N HIS A 153 -0.30 14.88 -3.75
CA HIS A 153 0.60 15.58 -2.84
C HIS A 153 1.25 14.62 -1.86
N ARG A 154 0.44 13.80 -1.21
CA ARG A 154 0.90 12.96 -0.12
C ARG A 154 1.72 11.77 -0.58
N TRP A 155 1.36 11.18 -1.73
CA TRP A 155 2.07 10.00 -2.24
C TRP A 155 3.52 10.29 -2.66
N PRO A 156 3.81 11.32 -3.48
CA PRO A 156 5.19 11.65 -3.80
C PRO A 156 6.01 12.02 -2.55
N GLU A 157 5.47 12.86 -1.63
CA GLU A 157 6.16 13.24 -0.39
C GLU A 157 6.57 12.03 0.46
N LEU A 158 5.63 11.08 0.63
CA LEU A 158 5.90 9.87 1.40
C LEU A 158 6.94 8.99 0.71
N LEU A 159 6.82 8.80 -0.59
CA LEU A 159 7.74 7.96 -1.35
C LEU A 159 9.14 8.55 -1.40
N GLU A 160 9.28 9.87 -1.58
CA GLU A 160 10.55 10.59 -1.50
C GLU A 160 11.23 10.38 -0.14
N SER A 161 10.48 10.54 0.95
CA SER A 161 11.03 10.33 2.30
C SER A 161 11.58 8.92 2.50
N ILE A 162 10.93 7.91 1.92
CA ILE A 162 11.38 6.51 2.01
C ILE A 162 12.57 6.23 1.09
N ILE A 163 12.64 6.88 -0.06
CA ILE A 163 13.75 6.72 -1.00
C ILE A 163 15.05 7.33 -0.42
N GLU A 164 14.93 8.46 0.27
CA GLU A 164 16.08 9.20 0.81
C GLU A 164 16.63 8.64 2.13
N GLU A 165 15.89 7.81 2.85
CA GLU A 165 16.37 7.06 4.04
C GLU A 165 17.38 5.96 3.66
#